data_0b773c466f4d479ca14f60fa679b9943
#
_entry.id   0b773c466f4d479ca14f60fa679b9943
#
_cell.length_a   1.000
_cell.length_b   1.000
_cell.length_c   1.000
_cell.angle_alpha   90.00
_cell.angle_beta   90.00
_cell.angle_gamma   90.00
#
_symmetry.space_group_name_H-M   'P 1'
#
loop_
_entity.id
_entity.type
_entity.pdbx_description
1 polymer ?
#
loop_
_entity_poly.entity_id
_entity_poly.type
_entity_poly.pdbx_seq_one_letter_code
_entity_poly.pdbx_strand_id
1 'polypeptide(L)'
;MINVNKKFIIILLIVLLVGVSAFFIWKYSQNGSNNTNYEAEKTANNETKHEINNSQNDSSTNGSNDVNNTTNNISDQDTSSNNASANPPATPQIKEEILATFSTKIYSTDSSRQNNISITCSKLNGTTVRNGDTFSFCNTIGPSSTSKGYQKADIFDSNGNKKKGLGGGNCQVSTTLYNAVLAVPSLTVTERHEHSNYVPYIQEGKDAAVAYGSYDLKFVNNSGNDIKITAATDANAISISIVALKSV
;
A
#
# COMPACT_ATOMS: atom_id res chain seq x y z
N MET A 1 -40.18 -17.38 42.70
CA MET A 1 -39.82 -18.07 41.40
C MET A 1 -40.81 -17.61 40.32
N ILE A 2 -40.34 -16.91 39.34
CA ILE A 2 -41.19 -16.38 38.23
C ILE A 2 -41.40 -17.55 37.26
N ASN A 3 -42.63 -18.03 37.19
CA ASN A 3 -42.99 -19.13 36.28
C ASN A 3 -43.20 -18.54 34.85
N VAL A 4 -42.14 -18.50 34.04
CA VAL A 4 -42.21 -17.97 32.66
C VAL A 4 -42.84 -19.06 31.77
N ASN A 5 -44.01 -18.75 31.21
CA ASN A 5 -44.77 -19.66 30.35
C ASN A 5 -43.94 -20.00 29.08
N LYS A 6 -43.64 -21.28 28.83
CA LYS A 6 -42.86 -21.78 27.67
C LYS A 6 -43.41 -21.26 26.33
N LYS A 7 -44.72 -21.01 26.22
CA LYS A 7 -45.35 -20.42 25.01
C LYS A 7 -44.86 -18.98 24.77
N PHE A 8 -44.64 -18.20 25.84
CA PHE A 8 -44.15 -16.82 25.75
C PHE A 8 -42.70 -16.76 25.27
N ILE A 9 -41.85 -17.69 25.70
CA ILE A 9 -40.47 -17.81 25.26
C ILE A 9 -40.40 -18.16 23.77
N ILE A 10 -41.25 -19.08 23.30
CA ILE A 10 -41.29 -19.49 21.89
C ILE A 10 -41.73 -18.32 21.00
N ILE A 11 -42.74 -17.55 21.40
CA ILE A 11 -43.21 -16.36 20.67
C ILE A 11 -42.12 -15.30 20.59
N LEU A 12 -41.39 -15.06 21.68
CA LEU A 12 -40.26 -14.10 21.71
C LEU A 12 -39.12 -14.50 20.77
N LEU A 13 -38.79 -15.80 20.69
CA LEU A 13 -37.79 -16.34 19.77
C LEU A 13 -38.21 -16.22 18.31
N ILE A 14 -39.50 -16.42 17.99
CA ILE A 14 -39.99 -16.27 16.63
C ILE A 14 -39.96 -14.80 16.19
N VAL A 15 -40.33 -13.86 17.07
CA VAL A 15 -40.27 -12.40 16.78
C VAL A 15 -38.84 -11.96 16.56
N LEU A 16 -37.86 -12.48 17.32
CA LEU A 16 -36.44 -12.20 17.13
C LEU A 16 -35.94 -12.76 15.80
N LEU A 17 -36.30 -13.97 15.41
CA LEU A 17 -35.91 -14.58 14.13
C LEU A 17 -36.50 -13.83 12.92
N VAL A 18 -37.74 -13.38 12.99
CA VAL A 18 -38.35 -12.56 11.94
C VAL A 18 -37.73 -11.18 11.85
N GLY A 19 -37.40 -10.55 12.98
CA GLY A 19 -36.72 -9.26 13.02
C GLY A 19 -35.33 -9.30 12.38
N VAL A 20 -34.54 -10.36 12.67
CA VAL A 20 -33.19 -10.55 12.08
C VAL A 20 -33.30 -10.78 10.57
N SER A 21 -34.22 -11.58 10.10
CA SER A 21 -34.39 -11.80 8.64
C SER A 21 -34.86 -10.54 7.90
N ALA A 22 -35.75 -9.74 8.48
CA ALA A 22 -36.18 -8.47 7.90
C ALA A 22 -35.01 -7.43 7.83
N PHE A 23 -34.15 -7.42 8.86
CA PHE A 23 -32.95 -6.56 8.86
C PHE A 23 -31.95 -6.94 7.78
N PHE A 24 -31.75 -8.25 7.55
CA PHE A 24 -30.87 -8.72 6.48
C PHE A 24 -31.43 -8.41 5.10
N ILE A 25 -32.73 -8.56 4.88
CA ILE A 25 -33.41 -8.23 3.61
C ILE A 25 -33.32 -6.71 3.35
N TRP A 26 -33.56 -5.87 4.37
CA TRP A 26 -33.46 -4.42 4.25
C TRP A 26 -32.00 -3.98 3.94
N LYS A 27 -31.00 -4.57 4.62
CA LYS A 27 -29.58 -4.29 4.35
C LYS A 27 -29.15 -4.73 2.94
N TYR A 28 -29.71 -5.85 2.45
CA TYR A 28 -29.43 -6.33 1.10
C TYR A 28 -30.08 -5.44 0.01
N SER A 29 -31.30 -4.90 0.28
CA SER A 29 -31.99 -3.98 -0.61
C SER A 29 -31.28 -2.61 -0.74
N GLN A 30 -30.65 -2.11 0.31
CA GLN A 30 -29.89 -0.86 0.28
C GLN A 30 -28.59 -0.99 -0.53
N ASN A 31 -27.99 -2.18 -0.59
CA ASN A 31 -26.75 -2.42 -1.33
C ASN A 31 -26.98 -2.56 -2.86
N GLY A 32 -28.22 -2.81 -3.29
CA GLY A 32 -28.57 -2.95 -4.72
C GLY A 32 -28.80 -1.62 -5.46
N SER A 33 -28.96 -0.51 -4.73
CA SER A 33 -29.33 0.78 -5.34
C SER A 33 -28.17 1.66 -5.76
N ASN A 34 -26.91 1.32 -5.40
CA ASN A 34 -25.74 2.14 -5.71
C ASN A 34 -24.94 1.67 -6.93
N ASN A 35 -25.42 0.67 -7.67
CA ASN A 35 -24.64 0.03 -8.73
C ASN A 35 -25.00 0.47 -10.17
N THR A 36 -25.87 1.46 -10.35
CA THR A 36 -26.30 1.91 -11.70
C THR A 36 -25.57 3.13 -12.24
N ASN A 37 -24.73 3.79 -11.45
CA ASN A 37 -24.02 5.01 -11.91
C ASN A 37 -22.55 4.79 -12.34
N TYR A 38 -22.02 3.56 -12.24
CA TYR A 38 -20.60 3.30 -12.59
C TYR A 38 -20.36 2.87 -14.04
N GLU A 39 -21.40 2.46 -14.77
CA GLU A 39 -21.25 2.00 -16.18
C GLU A 39 -21.30 3.16 -17.19
N ALA A 40 -21.86 4.31 -16.85
CA ALA A 40 -22.02 5.43 -17.76
C ALA A 40 -20.72 6.27 -17.99
N GLU A 41 -19.78 6.23 -17.05
CA GLU A 41 -18.52 7.00 -17.18
C GLU A 41 -17.38 6.27 -17.92
N LYS A 42 -17.50 4.95 -18.13
CA LYS A 42 -16.48 4.17 -18.83
C LYS A 42 -16.55 4.26 -20.34
N THR A 43 -17.67 4.69 -20.90
CA THR A 43 -17.87 4.75 -22.35
C THR A 43 -17.43 6.08 -22.97
N ALA A 44 -17.26 7.13 -22.16
CA ALA A 44 -16.91 8.47 -22.65
C ALA A 44 -15.42 8.73 -22.85
N ASN A 45 -14.52 7.88 -22.35
CA ASN A 45 -13.06 8.13 -22.36
C ASN A 45 -12.26 7.29 -23.38
N ASN A 46 -12.90 6.59 -24.30
CA ASN A 46 -12.22 5.71 -25.25
C ASN A 46 -12.22 6.17 -26.71
N GLU A 47 -12.70 7.37 -27.01
CA GLU A 47 -12.79 7.87 -28.40
C GLU A 47 -11.99 9.14 -28.68
N THR A 48 -10.82 9.33 -28.12
CA THR A 48 -9.97 10.42 -28.61
C THR A 48 -8.49 10.08 -28.49
N LYS A 49 -7.96 9.22 -29.36
CA LYS A 49 -6.53 9.18 -29.73
C LYS A 49 -6.31 8.29 -30.95
N HIS A 50 -6.63 8.82 -32.10
CA HIS A 50 -5.96 8.46 -33.34
C HIS A 50 -5.71 9.74 -34.16
N GLU A 51 -4.53 9.75 -34.75
CA GLU A 51 -3.97 10.73 -35.69
C GLU A 51 -3.19 11.91 -35.07
N ILE A 52 -1.88 11.91 -35.28
CA ILE A 52 -1.21 12.68 -36.31
C ILE A 52 0.22 12.17 -36.49
N ASN A 53 0.54 11.98 -37.76
CA ASN A 53 1.74 11.49 -38.44
C ASN A 53 2.98 12.37 -38.31
N ASN A 54 4.13 11.69 -38.33
CA ASN A 54 5.28 11.85 -39.24
C ASN A 54 5.63 13.25 -39.78
N SER A 55 6.85 13.71 -39.49
CA SER A 55 7.76 14.22 -40.50
C SER A 55 9.22 14.27 -40.04
N GLN A 56 10.06 13.71 -40.87
CA GLN A 56 11.52 13.72 -40.87
C GLN A 56 12.08 15.13 -41.10
N ASN A 57 13.30 15.40 -40.61
CA ASN A 57 14.55 15.64 -41.37
C ASN A 57 15.63 16.20 -40.48
N ASP A 58 16.73 15.48 -40.40
CA ASP A 58 18.05 15.70 -41.04
C ASP A 58 18.68 17.08 -40.86
N SER A 59 19.89 17.06 -40.30
CA SER A 59 21.15 17.56 -40.85
C SER A 59 22.11 18.05 -39.76
N SER A 60 23.15 17.33 -39.44
CA SER A 60 24.58 17.51 -39.66
C SER A 60 25.15 18.95 -39.51
N THR A 61 26.14 19.16 -38.65
CA THR A 61 27.57 19.41 -38.91
C THR A 61 28.34 19.92 -37.68
N ASN A 62 29.39 19.24 -37.41
CA ASN A 62 30.82 19.61 -37.15
C ASN A 62 31.21 21.00 -36.61
N GLY A 63 32.26 20.97 -35.74
CA GLY A 63 33.27 21.98 -35.49
C GLY A 63 33.74 22.01 -34.05
N SER A 64 34.72 21.38 -33.60
CA SER A 64 36.19 21.40 -33.55
C SER A 64 36.79 22.69 -32.92
N ASN A 65 37.68 22.43 -31.92
CA ASN A 65 38.87 23.22 -31.48
C ASN A 65 38.58 24.49 -30.65
N ASP A 66 39.36 24.89 -29.62
CA ASP A 66 40.76 24.64 -29.30
C ASP A 66 41.08 25.12 -27.85
N VAL A 67 42.04 24.51 -27.30
CA VAL A 67 43.01 24.81 -26.24
C VAL A 67 43.26 26.32 -26.00
N ASN A 68 43.33 26.78 -24.72
CA ASN A 68 44.51 27.47 -24.27
C ASN A 68 44.72 27.51 -22.74
N ASN A 69 45.88 27.09 -22.39
CA ASN A 69 46.62 27.11 -21.14
C ASN A 69 47.17 28.53 -20.87
N THR A 70 47.04 29.05 -19.65
CA THR A 70 48.03 30.04 -19.16
C THR A 70 48.17 29.96 -17.63
N THR A 71 49.30 29.48 -17.24
CA THR A 71 49.94 29.56 -15.95
C THR A 71 50.32 31.03 -15.65
N ASN A 72 50.13 31.51 -14.42
CA ASN A 72 51.12 32.42 -13.78
C ASN A 72 50.99 32.46 -12.26
N ASN A 73 52.15 32.47 -11.67
CA ASN A 73 52.61 32.32 -10.31
C ASN A 73 52.46 33.58 -9.42
N ILE A 74 52.47 33.30 -8.09
CA ILE A 74 53.22 33.97 -6.97
C ILE A 74 52.59 35.25 -6.39
N SER A 75 52.22 35.23 -5.12
CA SER A 75 53.06 35.69 -4.00
C SER A 75 52.38 35.50 -2.64
N ASP A 76 53.22 35.12 -1.69
CA ASP A 76 52.97 34.94 -0.26
C ASP A 76 52.45 36.22 0.41
N GLN A 77 51.49 36.06 1.32
CA GLN A 77 51.45 36.87 2.54
C GLN A 77 50.73 36.15 3.68
N ASP A 78 51.54 35.81 4.68
CA ASP A 78 51.13 35.41 6.01
C ASP A 78 50.10 36.34 6.63
N THR A 79 48.98 35.80 7.09
CA THR A 79 48.24 36.35 8.24
C THR A 79 47.65 35.21 9.03
N SER A 80 48.27 34.97 10.20
CA SER A 80 47.75 34.18 11.29
C SER A 80 46.30 34.58 11.60
N SER A 81 45.35 33.67 11.37
CA SER A 81 43.99 33.81 11.86
C SER A 81 43.58 32.51 12.51
N ASN A 82 43.34 32.57 13.82
CA ASN A 82 42.89 31.51 14.69
C ASN A 82 41.65 30.83 14.09
N ASN A 83 41.84 29.65 13.51
CA ASN A 83 40.76 28.82 13.08
C ASN A 83 40.27 27.99 14.28
N ALA A 84 39.30 28.52 15.01
CA ALA A 84 38.50 27.72 15.92
C ALA A 84 37.79 26.67 15.09
N SER A 85 38.31 25.43 15.11
CA SER A 85 37.67 24.25 14.52
C SER A 85 36.32 24.05 15.21
N ALA A 86 35.29 24.65 14.66
CA ALA A 86 33.90 24.27 15.02
C ALA A 86 33.69 22.86 14.51
N ASN A 87 33.66 21.88 15.42
CA ASN A 87 33.18 20.54 15.09
C ASN A 87 31.82 20.66 14.41
N PRO A 88 31.59 20.01 13.25
CA PRO A 88 30.27 19.99 12.66
C PRO A 88 29.29 19.43 13.70
N PRO A 89 28.03 19.96 13.75
CA PRO A 89 27.02 19.45 14.66
C PRO A 89 26.90 17.94 14.50
N ALA A 90 26.96 17.20 15.61
CA ALA A 90 26.80 15.75 15.59
C ALA A 90 25.47 15.42 14.91
N THR A 91 25.51 14.63 13.84
CA THR A 91 24.30 14.13 13.17
C THR A 91 23.51 13.35 14.19
N PRO A 92 22.21 13.64 14.41
CA PRO A 92 21.37 12.90 15.35
C PRO A 92 21.45 11.41 15.04
N GLN A 93 21.79 10.61 16.02
CA GLN A 93 21.80 9.15 15.88
C GLN A 93 20.37 8.65 15.94
N ILE A 94 19.95 7.85 14.95
CA ILE A 94 18.63 7.21 14.91
C ILE A 94 18.77 5.79 15.43
N LYS A 95 18.01 5.47 16.49
CA LYS A 95 17.83 4.11 17.00
C LYS A 95 16.55 3.52 16.44
N GLU A 96 16.66 2.33 15.88
CA GLU A 96 15.51 1.56 15.37
C GLU A 96 14.98 0.62 16.45
N GLU A 97 13.64 0.61 16.63
CA GLU A 97 12.94 -0.29 17.55
C GLU A 97 11.75 -0.93 16.84
N ILE A 98 11.72 -2.26 16.79
CA ILE A 98 10.59 -3.00 16.20
C ILE A 98 9.39 -2.89 17.14
N LEU A 99 8.30 -2.27 16.68
CA LEU A 99 7.05 -2.15 17.43
C LEU A 99 6.16 -3.38 17.26
N ALA A 100 6.08 -3.92 16.04
CA ALA A 100 5.31 -5.10 15.71
C ALA A 100 5.86 -5.79 14.47
N THR A 101 5.63 -7.10 14.38
CA THR A 101 5.88 -7.91 13.19
C THR A 101 4.68 -8.81 12.95
N PHE A 102 4.26 -8.93 11.68
CA PHE A 102 3.22 -9.87 11.28
C PHE A 102 3.64 -10.61 10.01
N SER A 103 3.20 -11.88 9.88
CA SER A 103 3.52 -12.69 8.71
C SER A 103 2.30 -13.46 8.22
N THR A 104 2.19 -13.62 6.90
CA THR A 104 1.19 -14.49 6.26
C THR A 104 1.85 -15.53 5.40
N LYS A 105 1.32 -16.77 5.42
CA LYS A 105 1.83 -17.89 4.63
C LYS A 105 1.40 -17.75 3.17
N ILE A 106 2.31 -17.98 2.23
CA ILE A 106 2.03 -18.08 0.79
C ILE A 106 1.70 -19.52 0.47
N TYR A 107 0.46 -19.76 0.03
CA TYR A 107 -0.02 -21.10 -0.37
C TYR A 107 0.08 -21.34 -1.89
N SER A 108 0.29 -20.27 -2.67
CA SER A 108 0.33 -20.34 -4.13
C SER A 108 1.74 -20.65 -4.62
N THR A 109 1.85 -21.61 -5.52
CA THR A 109 3.08 -21.92 -6.25
C THR A 109 3.18 -21.17 -7.59
N ASP A 110 2.21 -20.29 -7.93
CA ASP A 110 2.22 -19.46 -9.15
C ASP A 110 3.38 -18.46 -9.08
N SER A 111 4.35 -18.64 -9.96
CA SER A 111 5.56 -17.80 -10.03
C SER A 111 5.24 -16.34 -10.36
N SER A 112 4.21 -16.08 -11.17
CA SER A 112 3.76 -14.71 -11.47
C SER A 112 3.23 -14.00 -10.23
N ARG A 113 2.48 -14.73 -9.38
CA ARG A 113 2.01 -14.20 -8.10
C ARG A 113 3.16 -13.94 -7.13
N GLN A 114 4.12 -14.86 -7.02
CA GLN A 114 5.31 -14.69 -6.17
C GLN A 114 6.16 -13.51 -6.62
N ASN A 115 6.36 -13.34 -7.94
CA ASN A 115 7.02 -12.17 -8.52
C ASN A 115 6.30 -10.86 -8.12
N ASN A 116 4.98 -10.80 -8.24
CA ASN A 116 4.20 -9.62 -7.88
C ASN A 116 4.30 -9.28 -6.38
N ILE A 117 4.24 -10.29 -5.51
CA ILE A 117 4.44 -10.14 -4.06
C ILE A 117 5.83 -9.56 -3.78
N SER A 118 6.88 -10.09 -4.43
CA SER A 118 8.26 -9.61 -4.27
C SER A 118 8.40 -8.14 -4.66
N ILE A 119 7.84 -7.74 -5.82
CA ILE A 119 7.85 -6.34 -6.27
C ILE A 119 7.13 -5.45 -5.25
N THR A 120 5.98 -5.87 -4.77
CA THR A 120 5.18 -5.07 -3.82
C THR A 120 5.88 -4.93 -2.48
N CYS A 121 6.46 -6.01 -1.94
CA CYS A 121 7.28 -5.96 -0.73
C CYS A 121 8.50 -5.04 -0.90
N SER A 122 9.20 -5.11 -2.03
CA SER A 122 10.35 -4.24 -2.32
C SER A 122 9.98 -2.76 -2.34
N LYS A 123 8.78 -2.42 -2.82
CA LYS A 123 8.29 -1.02 -2.83
C LYS A 123 7.89 -0.52 -1.45
N LEU A 124 7.39 -1.40 -0.59
CA LEU A 124 7.04 -1.06 0.79
C LEU A 124 8.27 -0.98 1.69
N ASN A 125 9.27 -1.81 1.43
CA ASN A 125 10.43 -1.93 2.29
C ASN A 125 11.22 -0.62 2.38
N GLY A 126 11.44 -0.13 3.58
CA GLY A 126 12.12 1.13 3.85
C GLY A 126 11.22 2.37 3.80
N THR A 127 9.92 2.23 3.51
CA THR A 127 8.99 3.36 3.52
C THR A 127 8.91 3.97 4.91
N THR A 128 9.18 5.26 5.01
CA THR A 128 9.04 6.03 6.26
C THR A 128 7.72 6.79 6.27
N VAL A 129 7.02 6.75 7.39
CA VAL A 129 5.80 7.53 7.65
C VAL A 129 6.07 8.42 8.86
N ARG A 130 6.09 9.74 8.65
CA ARG A 130 6.37 10.70 9.73
C ARG A 130 5.28 10.66 10.78
N ASN A 131 5.62 11.06 11.99
CA ASN A 131 4.60 11.24 13.02
C ASN A 131 3.56 12.29 12.60
N GLY A 132 2.28 11.93 12.68
CA GLY A 132 1.15 12.73 12.20
C GLY A 132 0.78 12.51 10.74
N ASP A 133 1.63 11.88 9.92
CA ASP A 133 1.34 11.65 8.51
C ASP A 133 0.42 10.45 8.28
N THR A 134 -0.29 10.49 7.15
CA THR A 134 -1.12 9.38 6.67
C THR A 134 -0.36 8.57 5.64
N PHE A 135 -0.23 7.27 5.89
CA PHE A 135 0.24 6.30 4.92
C PHE A 135 -0.89 5.87 3.97
N SER A 136 -0.56 5.63 2.69
CA SER A 136 -1.44 5.04 1.67
C SER A 136 -0.69 3.92 0.96
N PHE A 137 -1.25 2.70 1.01
CA PHE A 137 -0.66 1.54 0.34
C PHE A 137 -0.62 1.74 -1.17
N CYS A 138 -1.75 2.15 -1.76
CA CYS A 138 -1.85 2.33 -3.21
C CYS A 138 -0.93 3.44 -3.74
N ASN A 139 -0.77 4.55 -3.01
CA ASN A 139 0.17 5.60 -3.41
C ASN A 139 1.62 5.13 -3.32
N THR A 140 1.96 4.32 -2.32
CA THR A 140 3.32 3.80 -2.12
C THR A 140 3.72 2.82 -3.22
N ILE A 141 2.87 1.83 -3.54
CA ILE A 141 3.20 0.83 -4.55
C ILE A 141 2.91 1.32 -5.98
N GLY A 142 1.97 2.26 -6.15
CA GLY A 142 1.47 2.75 -7.43
C GLY A 142 0.69 1.68 -8.20
N PRO A 143 0.25 1.98 -9.45
CA PRO A 143 -0.47 1.02 -10.28
C PRO A 143 0.43 -0.16 -10.66
N SER A 144 -0.15 -1.38 -10.63
CA SER A 144 0.50 -2.58 -11.12
C SER A 144 0.50 -2.58 -12.65
N SER A 145 1.68 -2.55 -13.27
CA SER A 145 1.84 -2.54 -14.71
C SER A 145 2.96 -3.49 -15.16
N THR A 146 2.90 -3.94 -16.40
CA THR A 146 3.96 -4.77 -17.00
C THR A 146 5.29 -4.04 -17.08
N SER A 147 5.28 -2.72 -17.31
CA SER A 147 6.48 -1.88 -17.31
C SER A 147 7.18 -1.81 -15.95
N LYS A 148 6.48 -2.12 -14.87
CA LYS A 148 7.01 -2.23 -13.51
C LYS A 148 7.32 -3.69 -13.11
N GLY A 149 7.28 -4.62 -14.07
CA GLY A 149 7.59 -6.03 -13.86
C GLY A 149 6.44 -6.88 -13.33
N TYR A 150 5.22 -6.31 -13.12
CA TYR A 150 4.07 -7.11 -12.67
C TYR A 150 3.61 -8.05 -13.78
N GLN A 151 3.22 -9.26 -13.37
CA GLN A 151 2.75 -10.33 -14.24
C GLN A 151 1.28 -10.65 -13.95
N LYS A 152 0.59 -11.23 -14.96
CA LYS A 152 -0.79 -11.68 -14.78
C LYS A 152 -0.84 -12.88 -13.85
N ALA A 153 -1.48 -12.74 -12.71
CA ALA A 153 -1.77 -13.79 -11.73
C ALA A 153 -3.25 -13.78 -11.37
N ASP A 154 -3.70 -14.75 -10.57
CA ASP A 154 -5.09 -14.82 -10.15
C ASP A 154 -5.47 -13.62 -9.29
N ILE A 155 -6.56 -12.96 -9.65
CA ILE A 155 -7.26 -11.91 -8.91
C ILE A 155 -8.75 -12.24 -8.86
N PHE A 156 -9.49 -11.58 -7.97
CA PHE A 156 -10.96 -11.57 -8.00
C PHE A 156 -11.45 -10.26 -8.64
N ASP A 157 -12.50 -10.33 -9.44
CA ASP A 157 -13.20 -9.15 -9.95
C ASP A 157 -14.22 -8.61 -8.93
N SER A 158 -14.95 -7.55 -9.29
CA SER A 158 -15.98 -6.93 -8.43
C SER A 158 -17.14 -7.88 -8.08
N ASN A 159 -17.36 -8.93 -8.88
CA ASN A 159 -18.39 -9.93 -8.66
C ASN A 159 -17.88 -11.16 -7.91
N GLY A 160 -16.59 -11.14 -7.49
CA GLY A 160 -15.95 -12.25 -6.80
C GLY A 160 -15.49 -13.39 -7.73
N ASN A 161 -15.54 -13.21 -9.06
CA ASN A 161 -15.07 -14.22 -9.99
C ASN A 161 -13.56 -14.18 -10.14
N LYS A 162 -12.96 -15.36 -10.22
CA LYS A 162 -11.51 -15.51 -10.41
C LYS A 162 -11.15 -15.23 -11.87
N LYS A 163 -10.15 -14.35 -12.07
CA LYS A 163 -9.59 -14.05 -13.39
C LYS A 163 -8.11 -13.74 -13.32
N LYS A 164 -7.41 -13.72 -14.47
CA LYS A 164 -6.01 -13.28 -14.55
C LYS A 164 -5.94 -11.76 -14.68
N GLY A 165 -5.15 -11.12 -13.81
CA GLY A 165 -4.92 -9.67 -13.84
C GLY A 165 -3.57 -9.31 -13.25
N LEU A 166 -3.11 -8.08 -13.53
CA LEU A 166 -1.90 -7.54 -12.92
C LEU A 166 -2.14 -7.26 -11.44
N GLY A 167 -1.11 -7.46 -10.61
CA GLY A 167 -1.18 -7.18 -9.16
C GLY A 167 -1.77 -8.30 -8.31
N GLY A 168 -2.02 -9.51 -8.87
CA GLY A 168 -2.34 -10.68 -8.07
C GLY A 168 -1.25 -10.95 -7.04
N GLY A 169 -1.61 -10.89 -5.74
CA GLY A 169 -0.69 -10.95 -4.60
C GLY A 169 -0.68 -9.68 -3.74
N ASN A 170 -0.99 -8.51 -4.31
CA ASN A 170 -0.96 -7.22 -3.57
C ASN A 170 -1.88 -7.21 -2.34
N CYS A 171 -3.09 -7.77 -2.45
CA CYS A 171 -4.01 -7.87 -1.33
C CYS A 171 -3.47 -8.72 -0.16
N GLN A 172 -2.62 -9.72 -0.42
CA GLN A 172 -1.97 -10.46 0.65
C GLN A 172 -0.90 -9.63 1.34
N VAL A 173 -0.13 -8.81 0.59
CA VAL A 173 0.86 -7.90 1.16
C VAL A 173 0.17 -6.82 2.01
N SER A 174 -0.91 -6.20 1.49
CA SER A 174 -1.69 -5.20 2.26
C SER A 174 -2.33 -5.80 3.52
N THR A 175 -2.83 -7.04 3.45
CA THR A 175 -3.36 -7.76 4.62
C THR A 175 -2.27 -8.00 5.68
N THR A 176 -1.06 -8.38 5.25
CA THR A 176 0.06 -8.57 6.17
C THR A 176 0.43 -7.26 6.86
N LEU A 177 0.51 -6.15 6.10
CA LEU A 177 0.74 -4.82 6.64
C LEU A 177 -0.38 -4.39 7.61
N TYR A 178 -1.64 -4.58 7.23
CA TYR A 178 -2.79 -4.24 8.06
C TYR A 178 -2.72 -4.88 9.45
N ASN A 179 -2.36 -6.16 9.52
CA ASN A 179 -2.26 -6.86 10.79
C ASN A 179 -1.03 -6.42 11.61
N ALA A 180 0.08 -6.05 10.97
CA ALA A 180 1.21 -5.43 11.65
C ALA A 180 0.84 -4.06 12.24
N VAL A 181 0.06 -3.25 11.49
CA VAL A 181 -0.46 -1.95 11.95
C VAL A 181 -1.43 -2.11 13.12
N LEU A 182 -2.35 -3.09 13.07
CA LEU A 182 -3.30 -3.36 14.16
C LEU A 182 -2.61 -3.74 15.48
N ALA A 183 -1.42 -4.31 15.42
CA ALA A 183 -0.64 -4.67 16.61
C ALA A 183 0.04 -3.47 17.28
N VAL A 184 -0.01 -2.26 16.66
CA VAL A 184 0.55 -1.02 17.21
C VAL A 184 -0.60 -0.05 17.54
N PRO A 185 -1.05 0.06 18.80
CA PRO A 185 -2.26 0.84 19.17
C PRO A 185 -2.20 2.33 18.80
N SER A 186 -1.01 2.88 18.63
CA SER A 186 -0.79 4.27 18.24
C SER A 186 -0.88 4.52 16.73
N LEU A 187 -1.15 3.50 15.92
CA LEU A 187 -1.43 3.63 14.50
C LEU A 187 -2.94 3.52 14.26
N THR A 188 -3.54 4.55 13.67
CA THR A 188 -4.99 4.59 13.44
C THR A 188 -5.32 4.26 12.00
N VAL A 189 -5.95 3.10 11.76
CA VAL A 189 -6.43 2.72 10.41
C VAL A 189 -7.60 3.62 10.03
N THR A 190 -7.50 4.31 8.89
CA THR A 190 -8.49 5.25 8.38
C THR A 190 -9.22 4.75 7.14
N GLU A 191 -8.64 3.78 6.41
CA GLU A 191 -9.29 3.12 5.28
C GLU A 191 -8.87 1.65 5.23
N ARG A 192 -9.86 0.76 5.13
CA ARG A 192 -9.67 -0.68 4.94
C ARG A 192 -10.92 -1.27 4.29
N HIS A 193 -10.74 -2.15 3.34
CA HIS A 193 -11.82 -2.86 2.64
C HIS A 193 -11.68 -4.37 2.85
N GLU A 194 -12.81 -5.07 2.96
CA GLU A 194 -12.85 -6.53 3.03
C GLU A 194 -12.86 -7.13 1.62
N HIS A 195 -12.32 -8.35 1.49
CA HIS A 195 -12.54 -9.12 0.27
C HIS A 195 -13.99 -9.58 0.20
N SER A 196 -14.55 -9.63 -1.02
CA SER A 196 -15.86 -10.25 -1.27
C SER A 196 -15.84 -11.77 -1.10
N ASN A 197 -14.66 -12.40 -1.09
CA ASN A 197 -14.49 -13.83 -1.00
C ASN A 197 -13.49 -14.20 0.09
N TYR A 198 -13.63 -15.43 0.60
CA TYR A 198 -12.66 -16.02 1.53
C TYR A 198 -11.24 -16.00 0.97
N VAL A 199 -10.29 -15.60 1.79
CA VAL A 199 -8.84 -15.64 1.52
C VAL A 199 -8.14 -16.56 2.53
N PRO A 200 -7.36 -17.57 2.09
CA PRO A 200 -6.88 -18.65 2.96
C PRO A 200 -5.71 -18.26 3.88
N TYR A 201 -5.11 -17.08 3.67
CA TYR A 201 -3.88 -16.65 4.35
C TYR A 201 -4.12 -15.84 5.62
N ILE A 202 -5.38 -15.56 5.96
CA ILE A 202 -5.75 -14.79 7.16
C ILE A 202 -7.15 -15.19 7.65
N GLN A 203 -7.41 -14.97 8.94
CA GLN A 203 -8.74 -15.11 9.52
C GLN A 203 -9.70 -14.08 8.92
N GLU A 204 -10.97 -14.46 8.74
CA GLU A 204 -12.06 -13.58 8.29
C GLU A 204 -12.15 -12.31 9.15
N GLY A 205 -12.36 -11.16 8.51
CA GLY A 205 -12.39 -9.85 9.15
C GLY A 205 -11.02 -9.25 9.46
N LYS A 206 -9.92 -9.98 9.18
CA LYS A 206 -8.54 -9.51 9.35
C LYS A 206 -7.80 -9.26 8.03
N ASP A 207 -8.51 -9.32 6.93
CA ASP A 207 -8.00 -9.06 5.59
C ASP A 207 -8.05 -7.56 5.22
N ALA A 208 -7.30 -7.15 4.20
CA ALA A 208 -7.34 -5.81 3.61
C ALA A 208 -7.20 -5.91 2.09
N ALA A 209 -8.32 -5.74 1.39
CA ALA A 209 -8.38 -5.69 -0.06
C ALA A 209 -7.89 -4.33 -0.56
N VAL A 210 -7.10 -4.33 -1.64
CA VAL A 210 -6.61 -3.12 -2.30
C VAL A 210 -6.77 -3.22 -3.81
N ALA A 211 -7.15 -2.08 -4.43
CA ALA A 211 -7.24 -1.93 -5.87
C ALA A 211 -6.93 -0.47 -6.21
N TYR A 212 -5.85 -0.21 -6.95
CA TYR A 212 -5.41 1.13 -7.29
C TYR A 212 -6.54 1.95 -7.93
N GLY A 213 -6.82 3.12 -7.34
CA GLY A 213 -7.90 4.01 -7.76
C GLY A 213 -9.30 3.67 -7.23
N SER A 214 -9.46 2.59 -6.42
CA SER A 214 -10.76 2.15 -5.91
C SER A 214 -10.74 1.83 -4.42
N TYR A 215 -9.85 0.93 -3.97
CA TYR A 215 -9.73 0.46 -2.59
C TYR A 215 -8.31 0.65 -2.09
N ASP A 216 -8.14 1.22 -0.91
CA ASP A 216 -6.84 1.45 -0.31
C ASP A 216 -6.77 0.90 1.13
N LEU A 217 -5.57 0.73 1.62
CA LEU A 217 -5.27 0.59 3.03
C LEU A 217 -4.54 1.87 3.47
N LYS A 218 -5.17 2.62 4.38
CA LYS A 218 -4.59 3.84 4.94
C LYS A 218 -4.57 3.80 6.46
N PHE A 219 -3.53 4.37 7.03
CA PHE A 219 -3.44 4.61 8.46
C PHE A 219 -2.67 5.90 8.77
N VAL A 220 -2.94 6.49 9.93
CA VAL A 220 -2.21 7.65 10.47
C VAL A 220 -1.20 7.16 11.49
N ASN A 221 0.02 7.69 11.44
CA ASN A 221 1.05 7.45 12.43
C ASN A 221 0.91 8.46 13.58
N ASN A 222 0.35 8.03 14.71
CA ASN A 222 0.23 8.82 15.95
C ASN A 222 1.18 8.32 17.05
N SER A 223 2.30 7.66 16.67
CA SER A 223 3.19 6.99 17.64
C SER A 223 4.13 7.94 18.39
N GLY A 224 4.17 9.22 18.02
CA GLY A 224 5.12 10.17 18.58
C GLY A 224 6.53 10.10 17.97
N ASN A 225 6.79 9.14 17.09
CA ASN A 225 8.05 8.98 16.34
C ASN A 225 7.74 8.75 14.87
N ASP A 226 8.68 9.03 14.00
CA ASP A 226 8.64 8.51 12.64
C ASP A 226 8.70 6.98 12.69
N ILE A 227 7.98 6.31 11.79
CA ILE A 227 8.06 4.86 11.67
C ILE A 227 8.58 4.46 10.29
N LYS A 228 9.24 3.31 10.24
CA LYS A 228 9.68 2.67 9.01
C LYS A 228 8.94 1.34 8.84
N ILE A 229 8.41 1.10 7.65
CA ILE A 229 7.84 -0.19 7.26
C ILE A 229 8.98 -1.02 6.67
N THR A 230 9.25 -2.20 7.22
CA THR A 230 10.12 -3.19 6.59
C THR A 230 9.27 -4.33 6.06
N ALA A 231 9.52 -4.74 4.83
CA ALA A 231 8.77 -5.79 4.16
C ALA A 231 9.72 -6.76 3.46
N ALA A 232 9.57 -8.03 3.75
CA ALA A 232 10.34 -9.12 3.15
C ALA A 232 9.41 -10.25 2.73
N THR A 233 9.82 -11.02 1.73
CA THR A 233 9.13 -12.23 1.30
C THR A 233 10.13 -13.28 0.84
N ASP A 234 9.77 -14.52 1.04
CA ASP A 234 10.37 -15.69 0.40
C ASP A 234 9.28 -16.49 -0.34
N ALA A 235 9.59 -17.71 -0.79
CA ALA A 235 8.61 -18.55 -1.47
C ALA A 235 7.44 -18.99 -0.56
N ASN A 236 7.57 -18.89 0.77
CA ASN A 236 6.64 -19.47 1.75
C ASN A 236 5.83 -18.44 2.51
N ALA A 237 6.38 -17.23 2.72
CA ALA A 237 5.76 -16.23 3.58
C ALA A 237 6.05 -14.79 3.15
N ILE A 238 5.16 -13.89 3.58
CA ILE A 238 5.37 -12.44 3.60
C ILE A 238 5.53 -12.06 5.07
N SER A 239 6.56 -11.27 5.39
CA SER A 239 6.80 -10.73 6.73
C SER A 239 6.93 -9.22 6.66
N ILE A 240 6.16 -8.50 7.51
CA ILE A 240 6.19 -7.05 7.59
C ILE A 240 6.36 -6.62 9.04
N SER A 241 7.29 -5.69 9.27
CA SER A 241 7.47 -5.07 10.59
C SER A 241 7.25 -3.57 10.54
N ILE A 242 6.73 -3.03 11.63
CA ILE A 242 6.66 -1.61 11.92
C ILE A 242 7.79 -1.29 12.89
N VAL A 243 8.66 -0.36 12.51
CA VAL A 243 9.87 0.01 13.24
C VAL A 243 9.81 1.48 13.60
N ALA A 244 9.90 1.84 14.88
CA ALA A 244 10.04 3.23 15.31
C ALA A 244 11.45 3.74 15.06
N LEU A 245 11.58 4.98 14.59
CA LEU A 245 12.82 5.71 14.39
C LEU A 245 12.98 6.74 15.52
N LYS A 246 13.75 6.39 16.56
CA LYS A 246 13.93 7.23 17.74
C LYS A 246 15.22 8.04 17.65
N SER A 247 15.16 9.37 17.81
CA SER A 247 16.35 10.20 17.98
C SER A 247 17.03 9.89 19.32
N VAL A 248 18.32 9.72 19.32
CA VAL A 248 19.14 9.42 20.50
C VAL A 248 20.06 10.60 20.78
#